data_c6f32ec7c52973ef0a31a886b2cea2d2
#
_entry.id   c6f32ec7c52973ef0a31a886b2cea2d2
#
_cell.length_a   1.000
_cell.length_b   1.000
_cell.length_c   1.000
_cell.angle_alpha   90.00
_cell.angle_beta   90.00
_cell.angle_gamma   90.00
#
_symmetry.space_group_name_H-M   'P 1'
#
loop_
_entity.id
_entity.type
_entity.pdbx_description
1 polymer ?
#
loop_
_entity_poly.entity_id
_entity_poly.type
_entity_poly.pdbx_seq_one_letter_code
_entity_poly.pdbx_strand_id
1 'polypeptide(L)'
;MKVTVLGSGSTGNAVLIATEKTKVLVDAGLSAKQILERVAAVGEDCAKIDAVLVTHEHSDHAGGLRVLLKSVSCPVFISEATEDSYYGTRKGLQNGDSEAVKRRDCLKNRTVKIESSKEFRIGDIDFEPFTVPHDAADNFGFIAKKDGVRIATLMDFGHVTTLIKEKLRNCAAIVVESNHSRDMLKTCPIYSWDLKQRILSRTGHLSNEDLSEWLTNDFDGSARDIVLAHLSQRANEPHLARLMAETALEMRPNFFKAETKITISYHKQPTDWIEF
;
A
#
# COMPACT_ATOMS: atom_id res chain seq x y z
N MET A 1 9.60 2.43 16.12
CA MET A 1 8.73 2.71 14.93
C MET A 1 7.61 1.69 14.88
N LYS A 2 6.40 2.07 14.44
CA LYS A 2 5.22 1.19 14.40
C LYS A 2 4.42 1.39 13.11
N VAL A 3 3.68 0.36 12.70
CA VAL A 3 2.83 0.39 11.51
C VAL A 3 1.47 -0.27 11.79
N THR A 4 0.42 0.28 11.21
CA THR A 4 -0.92 -0.33 11.15
C THR A 4 -1.55 -0.09 9.79
N VAL A 5 -2.30 -1.06 9.29
CA VAL A 5 -3.13 -0.89 8.10
C VAL A 5 -4.50 -0.42 8.56
N LEU A 6 -4.85 0.82 8.27
CA LEU A 6 -6.14 1.41 8.65
C LEU A 6 -7.31 0.76 7.91
N GLY A 7 -7.04 0.21 6.75
CA GLY A 7 -7.97 -0.57 5.95
C GLY A 7 -7.38 -0.83 4.58
N SER A 8 -7.73 -1.96 3.97
CA SER A 8 -7.19 -2.34 2.68
C SER A 8 -8.16 -3.17 1.85
N GLY A 9 -8.13 -2.94 0.54
CA GLY A 9 -8.95 -3.61 -0.48
C GLY A 9 -9.37 -2.65 -1.59
N SER A 10 -10.00 -3.17 -2.63
CA SER A 10 -10.41 -2.44 -3.85
C SER A 10 -11.38 -1.26 -3.65
N THR A 11 -11.77 -0.96 -2.43
CA THR A 11 -12.64 0.19 -2.08
C THR A 11 -11.91 1.23 -1.25
N GLY A 12 -10.64 1.00 -0.91
CA GLY A 12 -9.79 1.99 -0.28
C GLY A 12 -8.68 1.39 0.57
N ASN A 13 -7.49 1.94 0.40
CA ASN A 13 -6.27 1.58 1.10
C ASN A 13 -5.74 2.76 1.90
N ALA A 14 -5.23 2.49 3.10
CA ALA A 14 -4.53 3.47 3.92
C ALA A 14 -3.67 2.74 4.96
N VAL A 15 -2.40 3.09 5.04
CA VAL A 15 -1.44 2.55 6.03
C VAL A 15 -0.89 3.70 6.85
N LEU A 16 -0.82 3.55 8.17
CA LEU A 16 -0.23 4.55 9.05
C LEU A 16 1.10 4.01 9.61
N ILE A 17 2.17 4.75 9.35
CA ILE A 17 3.50 4.52 9.91
C ILE A 17 3.78 5.63 10.92
N ALA A 18 4.17 5.26 12.14
CA ALA A 18 4.36 6.24 13.20
C ALA A 18 5.60 5.96 14.06
N THR A 19 6.11 7.03 14.62
CA THR A 19 7.02 7.06 15.77
C THR A 19 6.36 7.87 16.88
N GLU A 20 7.05 8.11 17.98
CA GLU A 20 6.58 9.06 19.01
C GLU A 20 6.45 10.49 18.47
N LYS A 21 7.26 10.85 17.46
CA LYS A 21 7.40 12.22 16.93
C LYS A 21 6.75 12.43 15.58
N THR A 22 6.66 11.38 14.76
CA THR A 22 6.29 11.51 13.33
C THR A 22 5.18 10.53 12.98
N LYS A 23 4.20 10.98 12.21
CA LYS A 23 3.07 10.19 11.70
C LYS A 23 2.92 10.40 10.21
N VAL A 24 3.03 9.34 9.44
CA VAL A 24 2.95 9.38 7.98
C VAL A 24 1.86 8.43 7.49
N LEU A 25 0.93 8.96 6.74
CA LEU A 25 -0.11 8.19 6.08
C LEU A 25 0.37 7.79 4.68
N VAL A 26 0.38 6.51 4.38
CA VAL A 26 0.59 5.98 3.02
C VAL A 26 -0.77 5.68 2.43
N ASP A 27 -1.11 6.39 1.38
CA ASP A 27 -2.39 6.43 0.69
C ASP A 27 -3.57 6.98 1.52
N ALA A 28 -4.54 7.52 0.79
CA ALA A 28 -5.79 8.05 1.30
C ALA A 28 -6.96 7.58 0.42
N GLY A 29 -7.03 6.27 0.18
CA GLY A 29 -8.06 5.65 -0.66
C GLY A 29 -9.41 5.50 0.03
N LEU A 30 -9.40 5.34 1.36
CA LEU A 30 -10.61 5.36 2.17
C LEU A 30 -11.25 6.76 2.18
N SER A 31 -12.55 6.85 2.46
CA SER A 31 -13.15 8.17 2.67
C SER A 31 -12.47 8.91 3.83
N ALA A 32 -12.39 10.23 3.74
CA ALA A 32 -11.78 11.05 4.79
C ALA A 32 -12.37 10.76 6.18
N LYS A 33 -13.69 10.57 6.27
CA LYS A 33 -14.38 10.19 7.51
C LYS A 33 -13.82 8.88 8.07
N GLN A 34 -13.69 7.84 7.23
CA GLN A 34 -13.14 6.55 7.66
C GLN A 34 -11.67 6.66 8.10
N ILE A 35 -10.85 7.46 7.40
CA ILE A 35 -9.45 7.69 7.81
C ILE A 35 -9.42 8.35 9.20
N LEU A 36 -10.18 9.43 9.42
CA LEU A 36 -10.24 10.13 10.70
C LEU A 36 -10.68 9.20 11.84
N GLU A 37 -11.77 8.44 11.63
CA GLU A 37 -12.32 7.51 12.63
C GLU A 37 -11.31 6.39 12.95
N ARG A 38 -10.61 5.84 11.95
CA ARG A 38 -9.67 4.74 12.14
C ARG A 38 -8.33 5.17 12.74
N VAL A 39 -7.86 6.37 12.40
CA VAL A 39 -6.70 6.98 13.08
C VAL A 39 -7.01 7.18 14.57
N ALA A 40 -8.20 7.67 14.89
CA ALA A 40 -8.64 7.80 16.29
C ALA A 40 -8.80 6.43 16.99
N ALA A 41 -9.33 5.43 16.28
CA ALA A 41 -9.52 4.08 16.82
C ALA A 41 -8.20 3.37 17.18
N VAL A 42 -7.09 3.70 16.49
CA VAL A 42 -5.75 3.20 16.82
C VAL A 42 -5.01 4.11 17.82
N GLY A 43 -5.72 5.06 18.44
CA GLY A 43 -5.17 5.93 19.50
C GLY A 43 -4.36 7.10 19.00
N GLU A 44 -4.46 7.46 17.71
CA GLU A 44 -3.72 8.59 17.14
C GLU A 44 -4.62 9.78 16.79
N ASP A 45 -4.01 10.95 16.68
CA ASP A 45 -4.68 12.19 16.30
C ASP A 45 -4.39 12.51 14.83
N CYS A 46 -5.42 12.54 14.02
CA CYS A 46 -5.29 12.81 12.58
C CYS A 46 -4.76 14.22 12.29
N ALA A 47 -5.01 15.20 13.18
CA ALA A 47 -4.45 16.56 13.05
C ALA A 47 -2.92 16.59 13.17
N LYS A 48 -2.33 15.51 13.71
CA LYS A 48 -0.88 15.35 13.89
C LYS A 48 -0.24 14.47 12.80
N ILE A 49 -0.92 14.27 11.67
CA ILE A 49 -0.30 13.63 10.50
C ILE A 49 0.67 14.64 9.87
N ASP A 50 1.94 14.24 9.78
CA ASP A 50 3.03 15.08 9.29
C ASP A 50 3.14 15.05 7.76
N ALA A 51 2.68 13.97 7.11
CA ALA A 51 2.67 13.85 5.66
C ALA A 51 1.70 12.78 5.16
N VAL A 52 1.26 12.91 3.91
CA VAL A 52 0.62 11.86 3.13
C VAL A 52 1.55 11.46 1.99
N LEU A 53 1.87 10.17 1.86
CA LEU A 53 2.54 9.59 0.70
C LEU A 53 1.47 9.01 -0.22
N VAL A 54 1.55 9.29 -1.51
CA VAL A 54 0.64 8.71 -2.51
C VAL A 54 1.43 7.75 -3.39
N THR A 55 1.01 6.48 -3.39
CA THR A 55 1.64 5.43 -4.21
C THR A 55 1.34 5.65 -5.69
N HIS A 56 0.06 5.84 -6.02
CA HIS A 56 -0.44 6.08 -7.37
C HIS A 56 -1.84 6.72 -7.35
N GLU A 57 -2.37 7.06 -8.53
CA GLU A 57 -3.59 7.89 -8.68
C GLU A 57 -4.91 7.14 -8.59
N HIS A 58 -4.94 5.81 -8.54
CA HIS A 58 -6.18 5.06 -8.51
C HIS A 58 -7.08 5.47 -7.34
N SER A 59 -8.40 5.39 -7.53
CA SER A 59 -9.36 5.91 -6.59
C SER A 59 -9.34 5.25 -5.22
N ASP A 60 -8.96 3.99 -5.14
CA ASP A 60 -8.79 3.23 -3.90
C ASP A 60 -7.45 3.52 -3.19
N HIS A 61 -6.60 4.39 -3.73
CA HIS A 61 -5.38 4.92 -3.11
C HIS A 61 -5.42 6.44 -2.89
N ALA A 62 -6.09 7.19 -3.76
CA ALA A 62 -6.13 8.65 -3.68
C ALA A 62 -7.55 9.26 -3.60
N GLY A 63 -8.61 8.42 -3.59
CA GLY A 63 -10.00 8.92 -3.68
C GLY A 63 -10.45 9.78 -2.51
N GLY A 64 -9.97 9.51 -1.30
CA GLY A 64 -10.26 10.30 -0.10
C GLY A 64 -9.39 11.54 0.10
N LEU A 65 -8.25 11.62 -0.62
CA LEU A 65 -7.20 12.62 -0.41
C LEU A 65 -7.75 14.06 -0.42
N ARG A 66 -8.51 14.43 -1.44
CA ARG A 66 -9.07 15.77 -1.57
C ARG A 66 -9.90 16.23 -0.37
N VAL A 67 -10.68 15.31 0.21
CA VAL A 67 -11.53 15.63 1.37
C VAL A 67 -10.71 15.59 2.65
N LEU A 68 -9.78 14.65 2.78
CA LEU A 68 -8.88 14.53 3.93
C LEU A 68 -8.05 15.80 4.13
N LEU A 69 -7.52 16.39 3.05
CA LEU A 69 -6.72 17.61 3.08
C LEU A 69 -7.46 18.88 3.54
N LYS A 70 -8.77 18.79 3.80
CA LYS A 70 -9.52 19.84 4.51
C LYS A 70 -9.38 19.73 6.04
N SER A 71 -9.04 18.55 6.53
CA SER A 71 -8.92 18.23 7.96
C SER A 71 -7.47 18.15 8.43
N VAL A 72 -6.51 17.95 7.49
CA VAL A 72 -5.07 17.87 7.81
C VAL A 72 -4.29 18.93 7.06
N SER A 73 -3.29 19.53 7.73
CA SER A 73 -2.43 20.58 7.18
C SER A 73 -1.01 20.06 7.00
N CYS A 74 -0.83 19.04 6.14
CA CYS A 74 0.46 18.43 5.89
C CYS A 74 0.80 18.41 4.40
N PRO A 75 2.09 18.26 4.04
CA PRO A 75 2.50 18.06 2.66
C PRO A 75 2.05 16.69 2.13
N VAL A 76 1.91 16.62 0.81
CA VAL A 76 1.62 15.40 0.06
C VAL A 76 2.83 15.06 -0.81
N PHE A 77 3.43 13.92 -0.56
CA PHE A 77 4.54 13.38 -1.32
C PHE A 77 3.99 12.52 -2.45
N ILE A 78 4.26 12.90 -3.68
CA ILE A 78 3.65 12.31 -4.87
C ILE A 78 4.60 12.47 -6.07
N SER A 79 4.66 11.48 -6.98
CA SER A 79 5.41 11.66 -8.22
C SER A 79 4.74 12.68 -9.15
N GLU A 80 5.50 13.21 -10.09
CA GLU A 80 4.96 14.14 -11.09
C GLU A 80 3.90 13.46 -11.97
N ALA A 81 4.19 12.23 -12.42
CA ALA A 81 3.27 11.46 -13.25
C ALA A 81 1.96 11.11 -12.52
N THR A 82 2.06 10.67 -11.26
CA THR A 82 0.89 10.39 -10.42
C THR A 82 0.06 11.66 -10.16
N GLU A 83 0.70 12.79 -9.89
CA GLU A 83 -0.01 14.06 -9.68
C GLU A 83 -0.75 14.51 -10.95
N ASP A 84 -0.08 14.45 -12.10
CA ASP A 84 -0.69 14.80 -13.39
C ASP A 84 -1.90 13.90 -13.70
N SER A 85 -1.77 12.59 -13.44
CA SER A 85 -2.86 11.63 -13.63
C SER A 85 -3.99 11.83 -12.61
N TYR A 86 -3.67 12.14 -11.35
CA TYR A 86 -4.65 12.44 -10.31
C TYR A 86 -5.53 13.64 -10.64
N TYR A 87 -4.99 14.67 -11.28
CA TYR A 87 -5.79 15.81 -11.76
C TYR A 87 -6.76 15.43 -12.88
N GLY A 88 -6.52 14.30 -13.55
CA GLY A 88 -7.23 13.92 -14.75
C GLY A 88 -6.54 14.46 -16.01
N THR A 89 -7.08 14.13 -17.18
CA THR A 89 -6.45 14.51 -18.44
C THR A 89 -6.24 16.02 -18.54
N ARG A 90 -5.11 16.47 -19.15
CA ARG A 90 -4.87 17.89 -19.47
C ARG A 90 -6.08 18.54 -20.17
N LYS A 91 -6.83 17.77 -20.98
CA LYS A 91 -8.08 18.21 -21.60
C LYS A 91 -9.18 18.50 -20.57
N GLY A 92 -9.32 17.70 -19.52
CA GLY A 92 -10.29 17.94 -18.43
C GLY A 92 -10.01 19.27 -17.72
N LEU A 93 -8.74 19.54 -17.38
CA LEU A 93 -8.33 20.81 -16.77
C LEU A 93 -8.57 22.01 -17.71
N GLN A 94 -8.26 21.86 -19.01
CA GLN A 94 -8.48 22.89 -20.02
C GLN A 94 -9.96 23.17 -20.28
N ASN A 95 -10.80 22.13 -20.20
CA ASN A 95 -12.25 22.22 -20.39
C ASN A 95 -13.01 22.64 -19.12
N GLY A 96 -12.29 22.93 -18.00
CA GLY A 96 -12.90 23.37 -16.75
C GLY A 96 -13.65 22.27 -16.02
N ASP A 97 -13.23 20.98 -16.16
CA ASP A 97 -13.77 19.88 -15.34
C ASP A 97 -13.66 20.23 -13.86
N SER A 98 -14.82 20.38 -13.24
CA SER A 98 -14.91 20.86 -11.86
C SER A 98 -14.19 19.94 -10.84
N GLU A 99 -14.13 18.63 -11.09
CA GLU A 99 -13.41 17.69 -10.19
C GLU A 99 -11.90 17.78 -10.40
N ALA A 100 -11.43 17.88 -11.66
CA ALA A 100 -10.01 18.09 -11.97
C ALA A 100 -9.49 19.39 -11.32
N VAL A 101 -10.24 20.47 -11.44
CA VAL A 101 -9.91 21.77 -10.80
C VAL A 101 -9.87 21.63 -9.27
N LYS A 102 -10.84 21.00 -8.65
CA LYS A 102 -10.86 20.80 -7.20
C LYS A 102 -9.70 19.93 -6.71
N ARG A 103 -9.31 18.90 -7.45
CA ARG A 103 -8.15 18.05 -7.14
C ARG A 103 -6.86 18.85 -7.20
N ARG A 104 -6.65 19.61 -8.28
CA ARG A 104 -5.51 20.52 -8.41
C ARG A 104 -5.45 21.54 -7.28
N ASP A 105 -6.57 22.19 -6.97
CA ASP A 105 -6.62 23.24 -5.95
C ASP A 105 -6.35 22.71 -4.54
N CYS A 106 -6.74 21.48 -4.23
CA CYS A 106 -6.45 20.88 -2.92
C CYS A 106 -4.96 20.55 -2.71
N LEU A 107 -4.22 20.29 -3.80
CA LEU A 107 -2.79 19.99 -3.76
C LEU A 107 -1.91 21.24 -3.95
N LYS A 108 -2.50 22.38 -4.34
CA LYS A 108 -1.76 23.61 -4.58
C LYS A 108 -0.89 24.01 -3.39
N ASN A 109 0.42 24.17 -3.62
CA ASN A 109 1.43 24.50 -2.64
C ASN A 109 1.59 23.47 -1.50
N ARG A 110 1.13 22.23 -1.69
CA ARG A 110 1.24 21.15 -0.70
C ARG A 110 2.05 19.96 -1.20
N THR A 111 2.36 19.88 -2.48
CA THR A 111 3.05 18.73 -3.06
C THR A 111 4.56 18.81 -2.88
N VAL A 112 5.14 17.68 -2.54
CA VAL A 112 6.58 17.42 -2.59
C VAL A 112 6.81 16.30 -3.60
N LYS A 113 7.65 16.56 -4.61
CA LYS A 113 7.91 15.57 -5.66
C LYS A 113 8.84 14.49 -5.17
N ILE A 114 8.45 13.24 -5.42
CA ILE A 114 9.25 12.06 -5.14
C ILE A 114 9.59 11.32 -6.43
N GLU A 115 10.73 10.64 -6.41
CA GLU A 115 11.24 9.85 -7.52
C GLU A 115 11.74 8.50 -6.99
N SER A 116 11.61 7.44 -7.79
CA SER A 116 12.09 6.11 -7.42
C SER A 116 13.56 6.14 -7.01
N SER A 117 13.89 5.44 -5.94
CA SER A 117 15.24 5.29 -5.37
C SER A 117 15.89 6.59 -4.85
N LYS A 118 15.16 7.70 -4.79
CA LYS A 118 15.62 8.92 -4.12
C LYS A 118 15.03 8.99 -2.72
N GLU A 119 15.88 8.78 -1.72
CA GLU A 119 15.48 8.87 -0.32
C GLU A 119 15.09 10.29 0.07
N PHE A 120 14.12 10.39 0.98
CA PHE A 120 13.71 11.65 1.61
C PHE A 120 13.35 11.41 3.07
N ARG A 121 13.34 12.48 3.86
CA ARG A 121 13.05 12.42 5.29
C ARG A 121 11.78 13.17 5.65
N ILE A 122 10.96 12.56 6.50
CA ILE A 122 9.83 13.19 7.16
C ILE A 122 10.01 13.02 8.67
N GLY A 123 10.19 14.13 9.39
CA GLY A 123 10.48 14.09 10.81
C GLY A 123 11.72 13.24 11.14
N ASP A 124 11.52 12.15 11.85
CA ASP A 124 12.57 11.21 12.25
C ASP A 124 12.55 9.87 11.49
N ILE A 125 11.83 9.80 10.36
CA ILE A 125 11.74 8.62 9.49
C ILE A 125 12.35 8.94 8.12
N ASP A 126 13.24 8.09 7.64
CA ASP A 126 13.73 8.12 6.26
C ASP A 126 12.86 7.20 5.39
N PHE A 127 12.43 7.71 4.24
CA PHE A 127 11.63 6.96 3.27
C PHE A 127 12.40 6.75 1.97
N GLU A 128 12.31 5.53 1.44
CA GLU A 128 12.86 5.16 0.16
C GLU A 128 11.74 4.65 -0.75
N PRO A 129 11.30 5.44 -1.76
CA PRO A 129 10.34 4.98 -2.75
C PRO A 129 11.03 4.04 -3.75
N PHE A 130 10.33 2.99 -4.18
CA PHE A 130 10.78 2.11 -5.25
C PHE A 130 9.62 1.72 -6.16
N THR A 131 9.89 1.62 -7.45
CA THR A 131 8.85 1.31 -8.44
C THR A 131 8.38 -0.13 -8.32
N VAL A 132 7.06 -0.32 -8.37
CA VAL A 132 6.40 -1.63 -8.47
C VAL A 132 5.54 -1.67 -9.74
N PRO A 133 5.45 -2.84 -10.44
CA PRO A 133 4.79 -2.94 -11.74
C PRO A 133 3.26 -2.92 -11.60
N HIS A 134 2.62 -1.85 -12.03
CA HIS A 134 1.16 -1.69 -12.06
C HIS A 134 0.69 -0.90 -13.28
N ASP A 135 -0.60 -0.98 -13.59
CA ASP A 135 -1.23 -0.23 -14.70
C ASP A 135 -1.66 1.19 -14.25
N ALA A 136 -0.72 1.93 -13.67
CA ALA A 136 -0.84 3.31 -13.21
C ALA A 136 0.20 4.21 -13.91
N ALA A 137 0.08 5.54 -13.74
CA ALA A 137 1.05 6.48 -14.30
C ALA A 137 2.45 6.29 -13.70
N ASP A 138 2.53 6.14 -12.40
CA ASP A 138 3.63 5.60 -11.59
C ASP A 138 3.02 4.78 -10.47
N ASN A 139 3.76 3.80 -9.94
CA ASN A 139 3.36 3.15 -8.69
C ASN A 139 4.58 2.87 -7.83
N PHE A 140 4.51 3.25 -6.55
CA PHE A 140 5.60 3.10 -5.59
C PHE A 140 5.24 2.21 -4.41
N GLY A 141 6.19 1.31 -4.07
CA GLY A 141 6.33 0.83 -2.70
C GLY A 141 7.24 1.77 -1.92
N PHE A 142 7.15 1.73 -0.60
CA PHE A 142 7.98 2.54 0.30
C PHE A 142 8.68 1.66 1.33
N ILE A 143 9.97 1.96 1.59
CA ILE A 143 10.69 1.48 2.76
C ILE A 143 10.80 2.65 3.74
N ALA A 144 10.17 2.52 4.90
CA ALA A 144 10.37 3.43 6.03
C ALA A 144 11.52 2.92 6.90
N LYS A 145 12.46 3.80 7.23
CA LYS A 145 13.70 3.45 7.95
C LYS A 145 13.86 4.33 9.18
N LYS A 146 14.15 3.73 10.33
CA LYS A 146 14.51 4.45 11.56
C LYS A 146 15.25 3.53 12.52
N ASP A 147 16.38 3.98 13.06
CA ASP A 147 17.16 3.30 14.12
C ASP A 147 17.44 1.82 13.80
N GLY A 148 17.76 1.52 12.52
CA GLY A 148 18.02 0.17 12.03
C GLY A 148 16.77 -0.67 11.71
N VAL A 149 15.57 -0.21 12.07
CA VAL A 149 14.29 -0.85 11.70
C VAL A 149 13.91 -0.43 10.30
N ARG A 150 13.45 -1.39 9.48
CA ARG A 150 12.95 -1.19 8.12
C ARG A 150 11.52 -1.76 8.03
N ILE A 151 10.57 -0.96 7.57
CA ILE A 151 9.19 -1.38 7.30
C ILE A 151 8.92 -1.15 5.81
N ALA A 152 8.49 -2.21 5.11
CA ALA A 152 8.08 -2.13 3.72
C ALA A 152 6.56 -2.03 3.60
N THR A 153 6.10 -1.19 2.67
CA THR A 153 4.69 -1.15 2.25
C THR A 153 4.62 -1.16 0.73
N LEU A 154 3.95 -2.16 0.15
CA LEU A 154 3.76 -2.27 -1.30
C LEU A 154 2.44 -2.97 -1.61
N MET A 155 1.65 -2.34 -2.46
CA MET A 155 0.36 -2.85 -2.93
C MET A 155 0.23 -2.55 -4.42
N ASP A 156 -0.71 -3.22 -5.06
CA ASP A 156 -1.02 -3.07 -6.47
C ASP A 156 0.19 -3.35 -7.37
N PHE A 157 0.51 -4.63 -7.52
CA PHE A 157 1.55 -5.06 -8.45
C PHE A 157 1.34 -6.50 -8.92
N GLY A 158 1.61 -6.75 -10.19
CA GLY A 158 1.27 -8.02 -10.82
C GLY A 158 2.27 -9.14 -10.59
N HIS A 159 3.51 -8.86 -10.17
CA HIS A 159 4.54 -9.89 -9.91
C HIS A 159 5.71 -9.35 -9.09
N VAL A 160 6.40 -10.24 -8.39
CA VAL A 160 7.58 -9.91 -7.59
C VAL A 160 8.81 -9.80 -8.48
N THR A 161 9.30 -8.57 -8.70
CA THR A 161 10.51 -8.31 -9.49
C THR A 161 11.78 -8.50 -8.66
N THR A 162 12.95 -8.56 -9.32
CA THR A 162 14.25 -8.58 -8.63
C THR A 162 14.42 -7.36 -7.73
N LEU A 163 13.98 -6.17 -8.18
CA LEU A 163 14.02 -4.95 -7.37
C LEU A 163 13.19 -5.11 -6.09
N ILE A 164 11.95 -5.63 -6.19
CA ILE A 164 11.09 -5.87 -5.02
C ILE A 164 11.78 -6.84 -4.05
N LYS A 165 12.32 -7.97 -4.56
CA LYS A 165 13.06 -8.94 -3.72
C LYS A 165 14.19 -8.28 -2.93
N GLU A 166 14.99 -7.44 -3.58
CA GLU A 166 16.12 -6.74 -2.92
C GLU A 166 15.63 -5.69 -1.90
N LYS A 167 14.56 -4.94 -2.21
CA LYS A 167 14.01 -3.92 -1.29
C LYS A 167 13.41 -4.53 -0.03
N LEU A 168 12.79 -5.71 -0.14
CA LEU A 168 12.17 -6.41 0.99
C LEU A 168 13.19 -7.08 1.93
N ARG A 169 14.45 -7.22 1.54
CA ARG A 169 15.50 -7.78 2.41
C ARG A 169 15.70 -6.95 3.67
N ASN A 170 15.94 -7.64 4.77
CA ASN A 170 16.19 -7.05 6.09
C ASN A 170 15.05 -6.11 6.57
N CYS A 171 13.81 -6.30 6.09
CA CYS A 171 12.67 -5.61 6.63
C CYS A 171 12.17 -6.31 7.90
N ALA A 172 11.92 -5.56 8.95
CA ALA A 172 11.35 -6.07 10.20
C ALA A 172 9.84 -6.32 10.09
N ALA A 173 9.15 -5.52 9.25
CA ALA A 173 7.76 -5.76 8.87
C ALA A 173 7.56 -5.49 7.37
N ILE A 174 6.59 -6.20 6.77
CA ILE A 174 6.21 -6.06 5.37
C ILE A 174 4.69 -6.03 5.26
N VAL A 175 4.14 -4.94 4.71
CA VAL A 175 2.74 -4.86 4.26
C VAL A 175 2.75 -5.12 2.76
N VAL A 176 2.18 -6.23 2.33
CA VAL A 176 2.28 -6.72 0.95
C VAL A 176 0.93 -7.18 0.42
N GLU A 177 0.70 -6.99 -0.87
CA GLU A 177 -0.50 -7.48 -1.54
C GLU A 177 -0.61 -9.01 -1.53
N SER A 178 -1.83 -9.50 -1.28
CA SER A 178 -2.29 -10.88 -1.51
C SER A 178 -3.70 -10.79 -2.07
N ASN A 179 -3.82 -10.42 -3.35
CA ASN A 179 -5.08 -9.94 -3.89
C ASN A 179 -6.10 -11.04 -4.14
N HIS A 180 -5.73 -12.12 -4.81
CA HIS A 180 -6.66 -13.15 -5.26
C HIS A 180 -6.08 -14.55 -5.25
N SER A 181 -6.93 -15.56 -5.07
CA SER A 181 -6.63 -16.92 -5.50
C SER A 181 -6.89 -17.02 -7.00
N ARG A 182 -5.93 -17.60 -7.73
CA ARG A 182 -6.05 -17.78 -9.19
C ARG A 182 -7.29 -18.58 -9.58
N ASP A 183 -7.64 -19.59 -8.82
CA ASP A 183 -8.81 -20.44 -9.11
C ASP A 183 -10.12 -19.73 -8.78
N MET A 184 -10.19 -19.02 -7.63
CA MET A 184 -11.35 -18.20 -7.32
C MET A 184 -11.56 -17.08 -8.34
N LEU A 185 -10.49 -16.44 -8.82
CA LEU A 185 -10.57 -15.42 -9.86
C LEU A 185 -11.09 -16.01 -11.18
N LYS A 186 -10.55 -17.15 -11.64
CA LYS A 186 -10.98 -17.79 -12.88
C LYS A 186 -12.46 -18.16 -12.85
N THR A 187 -12.94 -18.67 -11.72
CA THR A 187 -14.33 -19.13 -11.55
C THR A 187 -15.28 -18.01 -11.10
N CYS A 188 -14.81 -16.83 -10.76
CA CYS A 188 -15.65 -15.71 -10.31
C CYS A 188 -16.67 -15.30 -11.40
N PRO A 189 -17.99 -15.42 -11.15
CA PRO A 189 -19.00 -15.16 -12.17
C PRO A 189 -19.26 -13.66 -12.38
N ILE A 190 -18.84 -12.81 -11.44
CA ILE A 190 -19.13 -11.37 -11.44
C ILE A 190 -18.13 -10.62 -12.32
N TYR A 191 -16.89 -11.11 -12.43
CA TYR A 191 -15.83 -10.44 -13.19
C TYR A 191 -15.90 -10.83 -14.66
N SER A 192 -15.89 -9.81 -15.53
CA SER A 192 -15.76 -10.03 -16.97
C SER A 192 -14.42 -10.68 -17.32
N TRP A 193 -14.34 -11.32 -18.48
CA TRP A 193 -13.08 -11.94 -18.95
C TRP A 193 -11.96 -10.91 -19.03
N ASP A 194 -12.22 -9.74 -19.58
CA ASP A 194 -11.22 -8.66 -19.73
C ASP A 194 -10.68 -8.21 -18.36
N LEU A 195 -11.56 -8.07 -17.36
CA LEU A 195 -11.13 -7.73 -16.00
C LEU A 195 -10.27 -8.83 -15.38
N LYS A 196 -10.62 -10.11 -15.58
CA LYS A 196 -9.79 -11.23 -15.11
C LYS A 196 -8.41 -11.21 -15.77
N GLN A 197 -8.33 -10.97 -17.08
CA GLN A 197 -7.05 -10.85 -17.78
C GLN A 197 -6.21 -9.67 -17.27
N ARG A 198 -6.83 -8.52 -17.02
CA ARG A 198 -6.16 -7.37 -16.41
C ARG A 198 -5.59 -7.71 -15.02
N ILE A 199 -6.39 -8.32 -14.14
CA ILE A 199 -5.97 -8.73 -12.80
C ILE A 199 -4.80 -9.72 -12.85
N LEU A 200 -4.84 -10.70 -13.77
CA LEU A 200 -3.80 -11.72 -13.94
C LEU A 200 -2.55 -11.22 -14.68
N SER A 201 -2.57 -10.00 -15.20
CA SER A 201 -1.45 -9.49 -15.99
C SER A 201 -0.24 -9.18 -15.12
N ARG A 202 0.94 -9.02 -15.76
CA ARG A 202 2.17 -8.62 -15.05
C ARG A 202 2.12 -7.23 -14.41
N THR A 203 1.14 -6.42 -14.78
CA THR A 203 0.85 -5.09 -14.20
C THR A 203 -0.50 -5.07 -13.50
N GLY A 204 -1.10 -6.22 -13.24
CA GLY A 204 -2.34 -6.38 -12.50
C GLY A 204 -2.10 -6.45 -10.99
N HIS A 205 -2.50 -7.57 -10.37
CA HIS A 205 -2.41 -7.76 -8.93
C HIS A 205 -1.74 -9.09 -8.55
N LEU A 206 -1.04 -9.11 -7.42
CA LEU A 206 -0.32 -10.27 -6.92
C LEU A 206 -1.30 -11.34 -6.42
N SER A 207 -1.18 -12.56 -6.96
CA SER A 207 -1.95 -13.69 -6.48
C SER A 207 -1.41 -14.25 -5.16
N ASN A 208 -2.26 -14.99 -4.41
CA ASN A 208 -1.82 -15.74 -3.23
C ASN A 208 -0.71 -16.74 -3.59
N GLU A 209 -0.80 -17.32 -4.78
CA GLU A 209 0.15 -18.31 -5.31
C GLU A 209 1.52 -17.68 -5.58
N ASP A 210 1.57 -16.50 -6.23
CA ASP A 210 2.83 -15.79 -6.51
C ASP A 210 3.48 -15.28 -5.22
N LEU A 211 2.66 -14.81 -4.27
CA LEU A 211 3.15 -14.44 -2.94
C LEU A 211 3.75 -15.66 -2.22
N SER A 212 3.07 -16.80 -2.25
CA SER A 212 3.55 -18.05 -1.65
C SER A 212 4.85 -18.53 -2.29
N GLU A 213 4.98 -18.42 -3.60
CA GLU A 213 6.22 -18.74 -4.33
C GLU A 213 7.38 -17.86 -3.84
N TRP A 214 7.17 -16.55 -3.72
CA TRP A 214 8.18 -15.63 -3.19
C TRP A 214 8.52 -15.95 -1.73
N LEU A 215 7.53 -16.21 -0.87
CA LEU A 215 7.76 -16.56 0.54
C LEU A 215 8.58 -17.84 0.67
N THR A 216 8.34 -18.86 -0.17
CA THR A 216 9.07 -20.12 -0.12
C THR A 216 10.51 -20.00 -0.61
N ASN A 217 10.72 -19.28 -1.73
CA ASN A 217 11.98 -19.37 -2.50
C ASN A 217 12.92 -18.19 -2.26
N ASP A 218 12.40 -16.98 -2.02
CA ASP A 218 13.18 -15.75 -2.09
C ASP A 218 13.14 -14.89 -0.80
N PHE A 219 12.15 -15.09 0.08
CA PHE A 219 12.07 -14.35 1.32
C PHE A 219 13.27 -14.66 2.21
N ASP A 220 13.95 -13.64 2.74
CA ASP A 220 15.18 -13.81 3.53
C ASP A 220 14.93 -14.23 5.00
N GLY A 221 13.66 -14.21 5.46
CA GLY A 221 13.30 -14.57 6.83
C GLY A 221 13.49 -13.45 7.85
N SER A 222 13.81 -12.24 7.43
CA SER A 222 14.07 -11.12 8.34
C SER A 222 12.81 -10.51 8.96
N ALA A 223 11.68 -10.55 8.25
CA ALA A 223 10.46 -9.93 8.73
C ALA A 223 9.82 -10.76 9.84
N ARG A 224 9.70 -10.15 11.02
CA ARG A 224 8.92 -10.70 12.14
C ARG A 224 7.42 -10.71 11.84
N ASP A 225 6.94 -9.69 11.13
CA ASP A 225 5.52 -9.51 10.80
C ASP A 225 5.34 -9.29 9.29
N ILE A 226 4.41 -10.04 8.69
CA ILE A 226 3.93 -9.81 7.32
C ILE A 226 2.43 -9.59 7.38
N VAL A 227 1.98 -8.45 6.86
CA VAL A 227 0.56 -8.11 6.74
C VAL A 227 0.13 -8.34 5.29
N LEU A 228 -0.80 -9.26 5.09
CA LEU A 228 -1.42 -9.48 3.80
C LEU A 228 -2.50 -8.41 3.59
N ALA A 229 -2.35 -7.63 2.54
CA ALA A 229 -3.17 -6.48 2.22
C ALA A 229 -3.82 -6.60 0.84
N HIS A 230 -4.72 -5.70 0.53
CA HIS A 230 -5.41 -5.57 -0.75
C HIS A 230 -6.13 -6.85 -1.23
N LEU A 231 -6.75 -7.58 -0.29
CA LEU A 231 -7.49 -8.80 -0.60
C LEU A 231 -8.78 -8.47 -1.37
N SER A 232 -8.99 -9.16 -2.49
CA SER A 232 -10.23 -9.08 -3.27
C SER A 232 -11.41 -9.65 -2.47
N GLN A 233 -12.48 -8.89 -2.35
CA GLN A 233 -13.71 -9.35 -1.68
C GLN A 233 -14.49 -10.40 -2.47
N ARG A 234 -14.12 -10.68 -3.74
CA ARG A 234 -14.85 -11.56 -4.65
C ARG A 234 -14.03 -12.75 -5.14
N ALA A 235 -12.72 -12.55 -5.23
CA ALA A 235 -11.81 -13.54 -5.78
C ALA A 235 -10.75 -14.00 -4.77
N ASN A 236 -11.00 -13.75 -3.48
CA ASN A 236 -10.15 -14.21 -2.39
C ASN A 236 -10.97 -14.57 -1.15
N GLU A 237 -10.35 -15.31 -0.25
CA GLU A 237 -10.86 -15.64 1.07
C GLU A 237 -9.70 -15.43 2.08
N PRO A 238 -9.91 -14.60 3.15
CA PRO A 238 -8.84 -14.24 4.08
C PRO A 238 -8.13 -15.43 4.73
N HIS A 239 -8.88 -16.49 5.09
CA HIS A 239 -8.30 -17.70 5.68
C HIS A 239 -7.45 -18.49 4.68
N LEU A 240 -7.88 -18.54 3.41
CA LEU A 240 -7.11 -19.17 2.33
C LEU A 240 -5.80 -18.42 2.11
N ALA A 241 -5.85 -17.09 1.99
CA ALA A 241 -4.65 -16.27 1.81
C ALA A 241 -3.65 -16.48 2.96
N ARG A 242 -4.14 -16.49 4.21
CA ARG A 242 -3.32 -16.77 5.40
C ARG A 242 -2.71 -18.16 5.34
N LEU A 243 -3.54 -19.19 5.13
CA LEU A 243 -3.09 -20.59 5.10
C LEU A 243 -2.00 -20.80 4.05
N MET A 244 -2.18 -20.22 2.85
CA MET A 244 -1.19 -20.35 1.78
C MET A 244 0.14 -19.69 2.15
N ALA A 245 0.11 -18.51 2.78
CA ALA A 245 1.31 -17.81 3.21
C ALA A 245 2.02 -18.55 4.37
N GLU A 246 1.28 -19.04 5.37
CA GLU A 246 1.82 -19.81 6.49
C GLU A 246 2.43 -21.14 6.00
N THR A 247 1.74 -21.87 5.11
CA THR A 247 2.27 -23.08 4.48
C THR A 247 3.56 -22.79 3.70
N ALA A 248 3.60 -21.69 2.94
CA ALA A 248 4.80 -21.29 2.21
C ALA A 248 5.99 -21.04 3.15
N LEU A 249 5.77 -20.42 4.29
CA LEU A 249 6.81 -20.20 5.32
C LEU A 249 7.27 -21.52 5.95
N GLU A 250 6.37 -22.48 6.19
CA GLU A 250 6.70 -23.79 6.74
C GLU A 250 7.52 -24.64 5.76
N MET A 251 7.27 -24.52 4.46
CA MET A 251 7.98 -25.25 3.41
C MET A 251 9.42 -24.79 3.19
N ARG A 252 9.83 -23.67 3.80
CA ARG A 252 11.20 -23.16 3.68
C ARG A 252 12.23 -24.12 4.32
N PRO A 253 13.47 -24.18 3.79
CA PRO A 253 14.54 -24.92 4.42
C PRO A 253 14.77 -24.48 5.88
N ASN A 254 15.03 -25.43 6.77
CA ASN A 254 15.16 -25.19 8.22
C ASN A 254 16.15 -24.09 8.62
N PHE A 255 17.16 -23.82 7.80
CA PHE A 255 18.15 -22.76 8.03
C PHE A 255 17.57 -21.33 7.97
N PHE A 256 16.35 -21.16 7.42
CA PHE A 256 15.67 -19.89 7.24
C PHE A 256 14.32 -19.82 7.97
N LYS A 257 14.06 -20.74 8.91
CA LYS A 257 12.85 -20.70 9.72
C LYS A 257 12.90 -19.49 10.65
N ALA A 258 12.23 -18.41 10.25
CA ALA A 258 11.91 -17.29 11.12
C ALA A 258 10.52 -17.53 11.74
N GLU A 259 10.31 -17.09 12.96
CA GLU A 259 8.98 -16.97 13.54
C GLU A 259 8.27 -15.76 12.94
N THR A 260 7.92 -15.84 11.65
CA THR A 260 7.21 -14.78 10.96
C THR A 260 5.72 -14.91 11.20
N LYS A 261 5.12 -13.87 11.77
CA LYS A 261 3.67 -13.78 11.99
C LYS A 261 2.95 -13.27 10.75
N ILE A 262 1.93 -13.98 10.27
CA ILE A 262 1.04 -13.52 9.20
C ILE A 262 -0.19 -12.86 9.80
N THR A 263 -0.47 -11.62 9.41
CA THR A 263 -1.65 -10.86 9.77
C THR A 263 -2.46 -10.54 8.52
N ILE A 264 -3.79 -10.63 8.59
CA ILE A 264 -4.68 -10.20 7.50
C ILE A 264 -5.15 -8.78 7.77
N SER A 265 -5.04 -7.90 6.79
CA SER A 265 -5.73 -6.62 6.84
C SER A 265 -7.14 -6.75 6.28
N TYR A 266 -8.07 -6.07 6.91
CA TYR A 266 -9.48 -6.08 6.51
C TYR A 266 -9.90 -4.72 5.97
N HIS A 267 -10.88 -4.74 5.07
CA HIS A 267 -11.44 -3.51 4.51
C HIS A 267 -12.14 -2.62 5.56
N LYS A 268 -12.77 -3.22 6.57
CA LYS A 268 -13.69 -2.50 7.48
C LYS A 268 -13.08 -2.06 8.81
N GLN A 269 -11.91 -2.51 9.15
CA GLN A 269 -11.29 -2.23 10.45
C GLN A 269 -9.77 -2.13 10.33
N PRO A 270 -9.10 -1.34 11.17
CA PRO A 270 -7.64 -1.33 11.25
C PRO A 270 -7.09 -2.65 11.81
N THR A 271 -5.83 -2.92 11.50
CA THR A 271 -5.05 -3.94 12.20
C THR A 271 -4.59 -3.40 13.54
N ASP A 272 -4.17 -4.30 14.45
CA ASP A 272 -3.39 -3.89 15.61
C ASP A 272 -2.06 -3.25 15.17
N TRP A 273 -1.47 -2.44 16.06
CA TRP A 273 -0.13 -1.92 15.85
C TRP A 273 0.91 -3.04 15.83
N ILE A 274 1.82 -2.96 14.87
CA ILE A 274 3.06 -3.74 14.83
C ILE A 274 4.17 -2.79 15.25
N GLU A 275 4.82 -3.05 16.38
CA GLU A 275 5.78 -2.14 17.02
C GLU A 275 7.20 -2.72 17.03
N PHE A 276 8.21 -1.83 16.86
CA PHE A 276 9.64 -2.13 16.86
C PHE A 276 10.43 -1.11 17.66
#